data_c9d42484c9679459b61597dc397efbe3
#
_entry.id   c9d42484c9679459b61597dc397efbe3
#
_cell.length_a   1.000
_cell.length_b   1.000
_cell.length_c   1.000
_cell.angle_alpha   90.00
_cell.angle_beta   90.00
_cell.angle_gamma   90.00
#
_symmetry.space_group_name_H-M   'P 1'
#
loop_
_entity.id
_entity.type
_entity.pdbx_description
1 polymer ?
#
loop_
_entity_poly.entity_id
_entity_poly.type
_entity_poly.pdbx_seq_one_letter_code
_entity_poly.pdbx_strand_id
1 'polypeptide(L)'
;MTRMLVASYCLACTFLGTPAIYADAGNETLAILPGEFPLTGPHARQTLLLQRVQGQEYLGTPAGKITWTSSNPAVVAIEDGVATAVGNGTAVITATVDGTDGVGPAKAQTQVTVTGLEAPHTWSFRHHVLPVLSRYGCNSGACHGAMAGKGGFRLSLRGYDPAGDYHNITRQAQGRRVELADP
;
A
#
# COMPACT_ATOMS: atom_id res chain seq x y z
N MET A 1 79.30 -20.51 -28.38
CA MET A 1 78.93 -19.19 -27.78
C MET A 1 77.44 -18.98 -28.07
N THR A 2 76.59 -19.41 -27.18
CA THR A 2 75.15 -19.41 -27.37
C THR A 2 74.55 -18.30 -26.49
N ARG A 3 73.98 -17.29 -27.12
CA ARG A 3 73.29 -16.17 -26.42
C ARG A 3 71.87 -16.57 -26.08
N MET A 4 71.58 -16.62 -24.81
CA MET A 4 70.26 -16.86 -24.23
C MET A 4 69.46 -15.54 -24.24
N LEU A 5 68.38 -15.46 -24.99
CA LEU A 5 67.42 -14.34 -24.96
C LEU A 5 66.40 -14.61 -23.86
N VAL A 6 66.42 -13.71 -22.83
CA VAL A 6 65.40 -13.68 -21.79
C VAL A 6 64.24 -12.85 -22.29
N ALA A 7 63.11 -13.49 -22.56
CA ALA A 7 61.85 -12.78 -22.86
C ALA A 7 61.19 -12.33 -21.59
N SER A 8 61.12 -10.99 -21.41
CA SER A 8 60.39 -10.34 -20.30
C SER A 8 58.90 -10.32 -20.64
N TYR A 9 58.09 -11.12 -19.99
CA TYR A 9 56.63 -11.04 -20.05
C TYR A 9 56.12 -9.89 -19.17
N CYS A 10 55.70 -8.82 -19.83
CA CYS A 10 55.00 -7.72 -19.20
C CYS A 10 53.52 -8.13 -18.99
N LEU A 11 53.15 -8.39 -17.73
CA LEU A 11 51.78 -8.70 -17.36
C LEU A 11 50.96 -7.41 -17.44
N ALA A 12 50.19 -7.25 -18.53
CA ALA A 12 49.25 -6.15 -18.66
C ALA A 12 48.07 -6.40 -17.70
N CYS A 13 48.04 -5.71 -16.58
CA CYS A 13 46.87 -5.58 -15.74
C CYS A 13 45.78 -4.82 -16.51
N THR A 14 44.87 -5.55 -17.10
CA THR A 14 43.61 -4.95 -17.59
C THR A 14 42.75 -4.59 -16.38
N PHE A 15 42.74 -3.33 -16.01
CA PHE A 15 41.72 -2.74 -15.14
C PHE A 15 40.38 -2.89 -15.86
N LEU A 16 39.59 -3.86 -15.48
CA LEU A 16 38.17 -3.91 -15.76
C LEU A 16 37.55 -2.77 -14.91
N GLY A 17 37.48 -1.58 -15.50
CA GLY A 17 36.69 -0.50 -14.98
C GLY A 17 35.24 -1.00 -14.90
N THR A 18 34.73 -1.18 -13.66
CA THR A 18 33.30 -1.28 -13.44
C THR A 18 32.65 -0.06 -14.07
N PRO A 19 31.64 -0.23 -14.94
CA PRO A 19 30.92 0.93 -15.43
C PRO A 19 30.34 1.63 -14.20
N ALA A 20 30.77 2.85 -13.95
CA ALA A 20 30.08 3.75 -13.05
C ALA A 20 28.67 3.85 -13.62
N ILE A 21 27.69 3.30 -12.92
CA ILE A 21 26.29 3.57 -13.17
C ILE A 21 26.12 5.04 -12.82
N TYR A 22 26.31 5.91 -13.82
CA TYR A 22 25.82 7.27 -13.73
C TYR A 22 24.32 7.12 -13.58
N ALA A 23 23.79 7.34 -12.37
CA ALA A 23 22.39 7.61 -12.19
C ALA A 23 22.10 8.80 -13.11
N ASP A 24 21.39 8.53 -14.19
CA ASP A 24 20.84 9.57 -15.04
C ASP A 24 20.08 10.49 -14.09
N ALA A 25 20.47 11.76 -14.00
CA ALA A 25 19.73 12.81 -13.31
C ALA A 25 18.45 13.05 -14.14
N GLY A 26 17.71 11.95 -14.33
CA GLY A 26 16.58 11.84 -15.20
C GLY A 26 15.48 12.79 -14.78
N ASN A 27 14.77 13.26 -15.76
CA ASN A 27 13.55 14.03 -15.64
C ASN A 27 12.66 13.48 -14.51
N GLU A 28 12.26 14.36 -13.61
CA GLU A 28 11.27 14.04 -12.59
C GLU A 28 9.96 13.59 -13.26
N THR A 29 9.42 12.48 -12.83
CA THR A 29 8.18 11.92 -13.33
C THR A 29 7.18 11.75 -12.19
N LEU A 30 5.92 11.50 -12.52
CA LEU A 30 4.87 11.18 -11.56
C LEU A 30 4.56 9.69 -11.58
N ALA A 31 4.36 9.09 -10.41
CA ALA A 31 3.89 7.73 -10.26
C ALA A 31 2.70 7.67 -9.29
N ILE A 32 1.71 6.84 -9.60
CA ILE A 32 0.61 6.51 -8.70
C ILE A 32 0.99 5.23 -7.93
N LEU A 33 0.81 5.25 -6.61
CA LEU A 33 1.02 4.11 -5.74
C LEU A 33 -0.29 3.69 -5.05
N PRO A 34 -0.59 2.39 -4.97
CA PRO A 34 0.12 1.31 -5.67
C PRO A 34 0.00 1.50 -7.18
N GLY A 35 0.89 0.85 -7.96
CA GLY A 35 0.81 0.85 -9.41
C GLY A 35 -0.45 0.10 -9.89
N GLU A 36 -0.32 -0.84 -10.80
CA GLU A 36 -1.45 -1.71 -11.18
C GLU A 36 -1.91 -2.55 -9.99
N PHE A 37 -3.22 -2.60 -9.71
CA PHE A 37 -3.77 -3.34 -8.57
C PHE A 37 -5.20 -3.84 -8.82
N PRO A 38 -5.60 -4.96 -8.20
CA PRO A 38 -6.98 -5.44 -8.21
C PRO A 38 -7.81 -4.84 -7.07
N LEU A 39 -9.11 -4.64 -7.31
CA LEU A 39 -10.14 -4.46 -6.30
C LEU A 39 -11.05 -5.69 -6.34
N THR A 40 -11.14 -6.44 -5.24
CA THR A 40 -11.89 -7.70 -5.19
C THR A 40 -12.98 -7.63 -4.13
N GLY A 41 -14.22 -7.88 -4.57
CA GLY A 41 -15.40 -7.88 -3.71
C GLY A 41 -16.15 -6.57 -3.62
N PRO A 42 -17.37 -6.58 -3.04
CA PRO A 42 -18.34 -5.47 -3.13
C PRO A 42 -17.96 -4.21 -2.35
N HIS A 43 -17.01 -4.31 -1.43
CA HIS A 43 -16.58 -3.17 -0.60
C HIS A 43 -15.10 -2.84 -0.78
N ALA A 44 -14.51 -3.34 -1.89
CA ALA A 44 -13.10 -3.11 -2.15
C ALA A 44 -12.82 -1.63 -2.45
N ARG A 45 -11.83 -1.10 -1.75
CA ARG A 45 -11.34 0.27 -1.94
C ARG A 45 -9.85 0.35 -1.68
N GLN A 46 -9.19 1.26 -2.37
CA GLN A 46 -7.76 1.50 -2.26
C GLN A 46 -7.48 2.99 -2.24
N THR A 47 -6.74 3.45 -1.24
CA THR A 47 -6.20 4.82 -1.25
C THR A 47 -4.99 4.87 -2.17
N LEU A 48 -4.97 5.84 -3.06
CA LEU A 48 -3.90 6.09 -4.01
C LEU A 48 -3.05 7.27 -3.54
N LEU A 49 -1.75 7.16 -3.76
CA LEU A 49 -0.80 8.24 -3.51
C LEU A 49 -0.16 8.65 -4.83
N LEU A 50 -0.11 9.95 -5.11
CA LEU A 50 0.67 10.48 -6.22
C LEU A 50 2.04 10.90 -5.70
N GLN A 51 3.10 10.40 -6.31
CA GLN A 51 4.49 10.64 -5.90
C GLN A 51 5.30 11.20 -7.07
N ARG A 52 6.20 12.13 -6.77
CA ARG A 52 7.29 12.52 -7.66
C ARG A 52 8.38 11.46 -7.57
N VAL A 53 8.93 11.08 -8.72
CA VAL A 53 9.94 10.04 -8.83
C VAL A 53 11.11 10.55 -9.67
N GLN A 54 12.32 10.36 -9.19
CA GLN A 54 13.54 10.60 -9.93
C GLN A 54 14.41 9.35 -9.91
N GLY A 55 14.56 8.71 -11.07
CA GLY A 55 15.22 7.40 -11.14
C GLY A 55 14.45 6.35 -10.33
N GLN A 56 14.98 5.93 -9.19
CA GLN A 56 14.36 4.97 -8.27
C GLN A 56 13.94 5.61 -6.93
N GLU A 57 14.08 6.91 -6.79
CA GLU A 57 13.77 7.60 -5.53
C GLU A 57 12.41 8.29 -5.58
N TYR A 58 11.64 8.11 -4.49
CA TYR A 58 10.38 8.81 -4.28
C TYR A 58 10.63 10.12 -3.54
N LEU A 59 10.31 11.23 -4.18
CA LEU A 59 10.58 12.58 -3.68
C LEU A 59 9.40 13.18 -2.87
N GLY A 60 8.33 12.41 -2.69
CA GLY A 60 7.14 12.86 -1.99
C GLY A 60 6.00 13.30 -2.92
N THR A 61 4.91 13.74 -2.31
CA THR A 61 3.73 14.22 -3.06
C THR A 61 4.04 15.52 -3.79
N PRO A 62 3.62 15.68 -5.07
CA PRO A 62 3.81 16.93 -5.79
C PRO A 62 3.06 18.07 -5.11
N ALA A 63 3.60 19.28 -5.23
CA ALA A 63 2.90 20.49 -4.84
C ALA A 63 1.76 20.79 -5.84
N GLY A 64 0.68 21.42 -5.35
CA GLY A 64 -0.46 21.81 -6.18
C GLY A 64 -1.69 20.93 -5.98
N LYS A 65 -2.76 21.27 -6.70
CA LYS A 65 -4.02 20.53 -6.64
C LYS A 65 -3.92 19.27 -7.49
N ILE A 66 -4.19 18.13 -6.88
CA ILE A 66 -4.28 16.84 -7.58
C ILE A 66 -5.74 16.62 -7.99
N THR A 67 -5.96 16.41 -9.28
CA THR A 67 -7.27 16.04 -9.84
C THR A 67 -7.25 14.59 -10.27
N TRP A 68 -8.17 13.80 -9.72
CA TRP A 68 -8.31 12.38 -10.01
C TRP A 68 -9.47 12.13 -10.96
N THR A 69 -9.27 11.28 -11.96
CA THR A 69 -10.32 10.88 -12.90
C THR A 69 -10.26 9.38 -13.19
N SER A 70 -11.43 8.77 -13.40
CA SER A 70 -11.57 7.39 -13.85
C SER A 70 -12.02 7.35 -15.31
N SER A 71 -11.42 6.49 -16.11
CA SER A 71 -11.86 6.26 -17.50
C SER A 71 -13.23 5.58 -17.58
N ASN A 72 -13.63 4.89 -16.50
CA ASN A 72 -14.94 4.25 -16.40
C ASN A 72 -15.47 4.30 -14.95
N PRO A 73 -16.20 5.37 -14.58
CA PRO A 73 -16.77 5.51 -13.24
C PRO A 73 -17.79 4.43 -12.87
N ALA A 74 -18.36 3.72 -13.84
CA ALA A 74 -19.24 2.59 -13.58
C ALA A 74 -18.48 1.31 -13.15
N VAL A 75 -17.16 1.28 -13.33
CA VAL A 75 -16.28 0.21 -12.85
C VAL A 75 -15.54 0.64 -11.60
N VAL A 76 -14.91 1.82 -11.62
CA VAL A 76 -14.18 2.38 -10.47
C VAL A 76 -14.57 3.83 -10.29
N ALA A 77 -15.18 4.16 -9.18
CA ALA A 77 -15.33 5.55 -8.73
C ALA A 77 -14.05 6.00 -8.02
N ILE A 78 -13.67 7.27 -8.19
CA ILE A 78 -12.53 7.86 -7.48
C ILE A 78 -12.89 9.18 -6.87
N GLU A 79 -12.65 9.35 -5.59
CA GLU A 79 -12.88 10.57 -4.82
C GLU A 79 -11.71 10.77 -3.84
N ASP A 80 -11.12 11.95 -3.84
CA ASP A 80 -9.99 12.33 -2.96
C ASP A 80 -8.85 11.30 -2.92
N GLY A 81 -8.54 10.69 -4.07
CA GLY A 81 -7.52 9.65 -4.18
C GLY A 81 -7.94 8.28 -3.64
N VAL A 82 -9.22 8.08 -3.31
CA VAL A 82 -9.75 6.77 -2.91
C VAL A 82 -10.50 6.15 -4.09
N ALA A 83 -9.94 5.07 -4.64
CA ALA A 83 -10.58 4.26 -5.67
C ALA A 83 -11.53 3.24 -5.01
N THR A 84 -12.78 3.21 -5.43
CA THR A 84 -13.84 2.32 -4.91
C THR A 84 -14.41 1.48 -6.04
N ALA A 85 -14.55 0.18 -5.80
CA ALA A 85 -15.15 -0.75 -6.74
C ALA A 85 -16.66 -0.48 -6.89
N VAL A 86 -17.14 -0.35 -8.14
CA VAL A 86 -18.55 -0.09 -8.49
C VAL A 86 -19.10 -1.20 -9.39
N GLY A 87 -18.36 -1.61 -10.42
CA GLY A 87 -18.73 -2.65 -11.38
C GLY A 87 -17.55 -3.55 -11.72
N ASN A 88 -17.78 -4.82 -12.08
CA ASN A 88 -16.72 -5.69 -12.58
C ASN A 88 -16.17 -5.16 -13.91
N GLY A 89 -14.85 -5.23 -14.08
CA GLY A 89 -14.19 -4.77 -15.30
C GLY A 89 -12.85 -4.11 -15.04
N THR A 90 -12.38 -3.31 -15.99
CA THR A 90 -11.10 -2.60 -15.90
C THR A 90 -11.34 -1.11 -16.14
N ALA A 91 -10.64 -0.28 -15.39
CA ALA A 91 -10.60 1.16 -15.57
C ALA A 91 -9.17 1.69 -15.41
N VAL A 92 -8.88 2.82 -16.06
CA VAL A 92 -7.64 3.57 -15.87
C VAL A 92 -7.93 4.78 -15.01
N ILE A 93 -7.20 4.89 -13.90
CA ILE A 93 -7.22 6.07 -13.05
C ILE A 93 -6.12 7.01 -13.51
N THR A 94 -6.45 8.26 -13.70
CA THR A 94 -5.52 9.33 -14.07
C THR A 94 -5.47 10.36 -12.94
N ALA A 95 -4.26 10.66 -12.47
CA ALA A 95 -3.99 11.81 -11.62
C ALA A 95 -3.36 12.92 -12.47
N THR A 96 -3.88 14.13 -12.36
CA THR A 96 -3.34 15.32 -13.01
C THR A 96 -2.99 16.34 -11.93
N VAL A 97 -1.81 16.92 -12.01
CA VAL A 97 -1.37 18.05 -11.15
C VAL A 97 -1.31 19.29 -12.01
N ASP A 98 -1.94 20.35 -11.55
CA ASP A 98 -1.79 21.65 -12.18
C ASP A 98 -0.32 22.09 -12.04
N GLY A 99 0.27 22.54 -13.16
CA GLY A 99 1.68 22.95 -13.17
C GLY A 99 1.95 24.09 -12.18
N THR A 100 2.95 23.93 -11.34
CA THR A 100 3.51 24.97 -10.49
C THR A 100 4.94 25.27 -10.96
N ASP A 101 5.38 26.51 -10.81
CA ASP A 101 6.78 26.94 -11.07
C ASP A 101 7.27 26.77 -12.53
N GLY A 102 6.39 26.97 -13.52
CA GLY A 102 6.78 26.97 -14.94
C GLY A 102 6.88 25.58 -15.58
N VAL A 103 6.55 24.53 -14.85
CA VAL A 103 6.35 23.17 -15.36
C VAL A 103 4.88 23.01 -15.73
N GLY A 104 4.58 22.58 -16.95
CA GLY A 104 3.21 22.35 -17.42
C GLY A 104 2.50 21.24 -16.60
N PRO A 105 1.19 21.03 -16.82
CA PRO A 105 0.44 20.03 -16.11
C PRO A 105 1.04 18.65 -16.33
N ALA A 106 1.33 17.94 -15.24
CA ALA A 106 1.88 16.60 -15.27
C ALA A 106 0.80 15.56 -14.97
N LYS A 107 0.91 14.37 -15.56
CA LYS A 107 -0.06 13.28 -15.42
C LYS A 107 0.62 11.96 -15.09
N ALA A 108 -0.05 11.16 -14.27
CA ALA A 108 0.25 9.76 -14.06
C ALA A 108 -1.00 8.91 -14.22
N GLN A 109 -0.83 7.64 -14.58
CA GLN A 109 -1.93 6.71 -14.78
C GLN A 109 -1.64 5.37 -14.10
N THR A 110 -2.70 4.70 -13.64
CA THR A 110 -2.65 3.33 -13.16
C THR A 110 -3.87 2.57 -13.62
N GLN A 111 -3.72 1.27 -13.86
CA GLN A 111 -4.80 0.38 -14.24
C GLN A 111 -5.36 -0.31 -13.00
N VAL A 112 -6.68 -0.37 -12.92
CA VAL A 112 -7.42 -1.04 -11.84
C VAL A 112 -8.33 -2.09 -12.46
N THR A 113 -8.27 -3.31 -11.94
CA THR A 113 -9.17 -4.40 -12.34
C THR A 113 -10.09 -4.72 -11.17
N VAL A 114 -11.39 -4.67 -11.41
CA VAL A 114 -12.44 -4.99 -10.42
C VAL A 114 -13.04 -6.34 -10.72
N THR A 115 -13.11 -7.20 -9.70
CA THR A 115 -13.70 -8.54 -9.81
C THR A 115 -14.45 -8.93 -8.55
N GLY A 116 -15.38 -9.90 -8.67
CA GLY A 116 -16.02 -10.54 -7.53
C GLY A 116 -17.02 -9.66 -6.77
N LEU A 117 -17.63 -8.65 -7.40
CA LEU A 117 -18.65 -7.82 -6.77
C LEU A 117 -19.90 -8.61 -6.37
N GLU A 118 -20.20 -9.69 -7.09
CA GLU A 118 -21.34 -10.59 -6.80
C GLU A 118 -21.03 -11.59 -5.66
N ALA A 119 -19.75 -11.67 -5.25
CA ALA A 119 -19.37 -12.58 -4.18
C ALA A 119 -19.92 -12.08 -2.84
N PRO A 120 -20.47 -12.98 -1.99
CA PRO A 120 -20.90 -12.59 -0.66
C PRO A 120 -19.70 -12.08 0.14
N HIS A 121 -19.87 -10.92 0.78
CA HIS A 121 -18.82 -10.37 1.61
C HIS A 121 -18.59 -11.25 2.85
N THR A 122 -17.36 -11.73 3.01
CA THR A 122 -17.00 -12.54 4.18
C THR A 122 -16.28 -11.66 5.20
N TRP A 123 -16.92 -11.43 6.34
CA TRP A 123 -16.32 -10.69 7.43
C TRP A 123 -15.21 -11.49 8.10
N SER A 124 -14.07 -10.84 8.28
CA SER A 124 -12.93 -11.39 9.00
C SER A 124 -12.68 -10.58 10.27
N PHE A 125 -12.70 -11.23 11.40
CA PHE A 125 -12.37 -10.58 12.67
C PHE A 125 -10.98 -9.92 12.60
N ARG A 126 -10.00 -10.64 12.05
CA ARG A 126 -8.62 -10.18 11.95
C ARG A 126 -8.45 -8.96 11.04
N HIS A 127 -9.16 -8.93 9.90
CA HIS A 127 -8.96 -7.90 8.88
C HIS A 127 -9.96 -6.75 8.95
N HIS A 128 -11.12 -6.95 9.57
CA HIS A 128 -12.16 -5.93 9.61
C HIS A 128 -12.45 -5.41 11.03
N VAL A 129 -12.48 -6.28 12.04
CA VAL A 129 -12.81 -5.89 13.42
C VAL A 129 -11.57 -5.44 14.19
N LEU A 130 -10.52 -6.25 14.19
CA LEU A 130 -9.31 -5.99 14.96
C LEU A 130 -8.61 -4.64 14.63
N PRO A 131 -8.51 -4.20 13.36
CA PRO A 131 -7.97 -2.88 13.04
C PRO A 131 -8.80 -1.73 13.63
N VAL A 132 -10.12 -1.89 13.72
CA VAL A 132 -11.01 -0.90 14.35
C VAL A 132 -10.72 -0.81 15.85
N LEU A 133 -10.63 -1.95 16.54
CA LEU A 133 -10.28 -2.00 17.96
C LEU A 133 -8.92 -1.36 18.24
N SER A 134 -7.96 -1.58 17.35
CA SER A 134 -6.60 -1.00 17.49
C SER A 134 -6.59 0.50 17.21
N ARG A 135 -7.33 0.95 16.20
CA ARG A 135 -7.45 2.37 15.84
C ARG A 135 -8.04 3.21 16.95
N TYR A 136 -9.08 2.69 17.62
CA TYR A 136 -9.75 3.37 18.74
C TYR A 136 -9.08 3.10 20.09
N GLY A 137 -7.97 2.35 20.12
CA GLY A 137 -7.21 2.10 21.33
C GLY A 137 -7.86 1.14 22.32
N CYS A 138 -8.91 0.40 21.90
CA CYS A 138 -9.63 -0.54 22.78
C CYS A 138 -8.71 -1.65 23.32
N ASN A 139 -7.75 -2.09 22.52
CA ASN A 139 -6.74 -3.10 22.88
C ASN A 139 -5.38 -2.49 23.29
N SER A 140 -5.36 -1.21 23.67
CA SER A 140 -4.16 -0.57 24.22
C SER A 140 -3.92 -0.96 25.67
N GLY A 141 -2.67 -0.75 26.15
CA GLY A 141 -2.31 -0.99 27.55
C GLY A 141 -3.03 -0.11 28.57
N ALA A 142 -3.61 1.02 28.15
CA ALA A 142 -4.42 1.89 28.98
C ALA A 142 -5.91 1.45 29.05
N CYS A 143 -6.28 0.48 28.21
CA CYS A 143 -7.65 -0.03 28.14
C CYS A 143 -7.68 -1.56 28.31
N HIS A 144 -8.34 -2.29 27.43
CA HIS A 144 -8.51 -3.76 27.56
C HIS A 144 -7.25 -4.56 27.22
N GLY A 145 -6.23 -3.96 26.60
CA GLY A 145 -4.92 -4.59 26.35
C GLY A 145 -3.98 -4.63 27.57
N ALA A 146 -4.38 -4.07 28.73
CA ALA A 146 -3.66 -4.22 29.99
C ALA A 146 -3.64 -5.69 30.43
N MET A 147 -2.61 -6.09 31.18
CA MET A 147 -2.47 -7.48 31.65
C MET A 147 -3.71 -7.96 32.43
N ALA A 148 -4.28 -7.11 33.28
CA ALA A 148 -5.50 -7.40 34.03
C ALA A 148 -6.80 -7.12 33.24
N GLY A 149 -6.70 -6.53 32.04
CA GLY A 149 -7.84 -5.99 31.31
C GLY A 149 -8.45 -4.78 32.00
N LYS A 150 -9.71 -4.48 31.68
CA LYS A 150 -10.49 -3.41 32.27
C LYS A 150 -11.94 -3.84 32.44
N GLY A 151 -12.48 -3.68 33.66
CA GLY A 151 -13.87 -4.06 33.95
C GLY A 151 -14.18 -5.54 33.72
N GLY A 152 -13.20 -6.43 33.99
CA GLY A 152 -13.35 -7.89 33.78
C GLY A 152 -13.32 -8.33 32.31
N PHE A 153 -12.94 -7.43 31.40
CA PHE A 153 -12.76 -7.71 29.98
C PHE A 153 -11.31 -7.44 29.56
N ARG A 154 -10.70 -8.41 28.90
CA ARG A 154 -9.32 -8.34 28.43
C ARG A 154 -9.25 -8.65 26.94
N LEU A 155 -8.42 -7.88 26.24
CA LEU A 155 -7.97 -8.13 24.88
C LEU A 155 -6.45 -8.33 24.88
N SER A 156 -5.92 -8.93 23.84
CA SER A 156 -4.47 -8.95 23.63
C SER A 156 -3.94 -7.56 23.30
N LEU A 157 -2.75 -7.24 23.79
CA LEU A 157 -2.14 -5.94 23.51
C LEU A 157 -1.94 -5.75 22.00
N ARG A 158 -2.56 -4.70 21.46
CA ARG A 158 -2.51 -4.34 20.02
C ARG A 158 -2.92 -5.47 19.08
N GLY A 159 -3.76 -6.41 19.53
CA GLY A 159 -4.26 -7.50 18.70
C GLY A 159 -3.23 -8.60 18.43
N TYR A 160 -2.30 -8.81 19.35
CA TYR A 160 -1.27 -9.85 19.23
C TYR A 160 -1.86 -11.27 19.10
N ASP A 161 -2.97 -11.54 19.78
CA ASP A 161 -3.70 -12.82 19.74
C ASP A 161 -5.13 -12.64 19.22
N PRO A 162 -5.34 -12.58 17.90
CA PRO A 162 -6.67 -12.40 17.31
C PRO A 162 -7.67 -13.49 17.66
N ALA A 163 -7.21 -14.74 17.84
CA ALA A 163 -8.08 -15.86 18.17
C ALA A 163 -8.58 -15.76 19.61
N GLY A 164 -7.70 -15.44 20.54
CA GLY A 164 -8.07 -15.16 21.93
C GLY A 164 -8.98 -13.95 22.06
N ASP A 165 -8.72 -12.88 21.32
CA ASP A 165 -9.55 -11.68 21.30
C ASP A 165 -10.96 -11.98 20.78
N TYR A 166 -11.09 -12.75 19.70
CA TYR A 166 -12.35 -13.22 19.18
C TYR A 166 -13.12 -14.05 20.23
N HIS A 167 -12.45 -15.00 20.88
CA HIS A 167 -13.05 -15.80 21.96
C HIS A 167 -13.51 -14.92 23.13
N ASN A 168 -12.67 -14.00 23.58
CA ASN A 168 -12.99 -13.11 24.71
C ASN A 168 -14.18 -12.19 24.41
N ILE A 169 -14.36 -11.75 23.17
CA ILE A 169 -15.51 -10.93 22.75
C ILE A 169 -16.76 -11.80 22.64
N THR A 170 -16.67 -12.94 21.94
CA THR A 170 -17.86 -13.69 21.52
C THR A 170 -18.32 -14.76 22.51
N ARG A 171 -17.41 -15.30 23.35
CA ARG A 171 -17.70 -16.48 24.20
C ARG A 171 -17.48 -16.24 25.70
N GLN A 172 -16.55 -15.38 26.08
CA GLN A 172 -16.27 -15.14 27.48
C GLN A 172 -17.49 -14.52 28.21
N ALA A 173 -17.66 -14.87 29.48
CA ALA A 173 -18.77 -14.41 30.32
C ALA A 173 -20.14 -14.70 29.70
N GLN A 174 -20.32 -15.94 29.20
CA GLN A 174 -21.54 -16.44 28.57
C GLN A 174 -21.99 -15.66 27.32
N GLY A 175 -21.02 -15.10 26.57
CA GLY A 175 -21.28 -14.39 25.31
C GLY A 175 -21.96 -13.03 25.45
N ARG A 176 -22.10 -12.49 26.66
CA ARG A 176 -22.86 -11.25 26.94
C ARG A 176 -22.40 -9.97 26.22
N ARG A 177 -21.30 -10.04 25.47
CA ARG A 177 -20.75 -8.87 24.77
C ARG A 177 -21.17 -8.77 23.31
N VAL A 178 -21.79 -9.81 22.78
CA VAL A 178 -22.26 -9.86 21.39
C VAL A 178 -23.67 -10.41 21.41
N GLU A 179 -24.62 -9.64 20.90
CA GLU A 179 -25.96 -10.08 20.63
C GLU A 179 -26.07 -10.49 19.16
N LEU A 180 -26.38 -11.77 18.92
CA LEU A 180 -26.46 -12.33 17.56
C LEU A 180 -27.77 -12.06 16.88
N ALA A 181 -28.83 -11.84 17.64
CA ALA A 181 -30.17 -11.59 17.12
C ALA A 181 -30.43 -10.12 16.77
N ASP A 182 -29.63 -9.20 17.36
CA ASP A 182 -29.72 -7.75 17.14
C ASP A 182 -28.28 -7.19 17.15
N PRO A 183 -27.53 -7.41 16.06
CA PRO A 183 -26.11 -7.04 15.94
C PRO A 183 -25.88 -5.52 15.77
#